data_f7b221562a5cad16f7dd963b161ae278
#
_entry.id   f7b221562a5cad16f7dd963b161ae278
#
_cell.length_a   1.000
_cell.length_b   1.000
_cell.length_c   1.000
_cell.angle_alpha   90.00
_cell.angle_beta   90.00
_cell.angle_gamma   90.00
#
_symmetry.space_group_name_H-M   'P 1'
#
loop_
_entity.id
_entity.type
_entity.pdbx_description
1 polymer ?
#
loop_
_entity_poly.entity_id
_entity_poly.type
_entity_poly.pdbx_seq_one_letter_code
_entity_poly.pdbx_strand_id
1 'polypeptide(L)'
;MALQRIVKMTFKPEYCVEFETYFEQIKQQVANQPGCYGVKLLKDLNSSTGIYFTYSTWANEDYLNAYRDTALFSAVWPTVKAWFGGKPEAWSATVEVDIKSEEMV
;
A
#
# COMPACT_ATOMS: atom_id res chain seq x y z
N MET A 1 -0.61 -11.14 -16.41
CA MET A 1 -0.77 -9.69 -16.41
C MET A 1 -0.59 -9.15 -15.00
N ALA A 2 0.24 -8.15 -14.85
CA ALA A 2 0.49 -7.53 -13.55
C ALA A 2 -0.76 -6.80 -13.06
N LEU A 3 -0.97 -6.79 -11.74
CA LEU A 3 -2.04 -6.04 -11.13
C LEU A 3 -1.49 -4.97 -10.20
N GLN A 4 -2.30 -3.93 -10.01
CA GLN A 4 -2.04 -2.85 -9.06
C GLN A 4 -2.96 -3.03 -7.87
N ARG A 5 -2.39 -3.08 -6.67
CA ARG A 5 -3.18 -3.15 -5.45
C ARG A 5 -3.13 -1.80 -4.76
N ILE A 6 -4.28 -1.18 -4.59
CA ILE A 6 -4.41 0.15 -3.99
C ILE A 6 -5.20 0.00 -2.70
N VAL A 7 -4.62 0.43 -1.59
CA VAL A 7 -5.28 0.39 -0.28
C VAL A 7 -5.31 1.81 0.27
N LYS A 8 -6.52 2.29 0.55
CA LYS A 8 -6.75 3.58 1.20
C LYS A 8 -6.92 3.35 2.69
N MET A 9 -6.13 4.06 3.48
CA MET A 9 -6.18 4.01 4.94
C MET A 9 -6.36 5.42 5.48
N THR A 10 -7.20 5.55 6.49
CA THR A 10 -7.39 6.83 7.19
C THR A 10 -7.02 6.61 8.64
N PHE A 11 -5.97 7.29 9.10
CA PHE A 11 -5.46 7.15 10.46
C PHE A 11 -5.97 8.29 11.34
N LYS A 12 -6.12 7.99 12.62
CA LYS A 12 -6.31 9.05 13.62
C LYS A 12 -5.07 9.94 13.62
N PRO A 13 -5.22 11.28 13.75
CA PRO A 13 -4.08 12.20 13.65
C PRO A 13 -2.92 11.84 14.56
N GLU A 14 -3.19 11.42 15.79
CA GLU A 14 -2.17 11.05 16.76
C GLU A 14 -1.36 9.81 16.39
N TYR A 15 -1.84 9.01 15.42
CA TYR A 15 -1.17 7.78 15.01
C TYR A 15 -0.48 7.87 13.64
N CYS A 16 -0.54 9.02 12.96
CA CYS A 16 0.07 9.15 11.64
C CYS A 16 1.59 8.94 11.68
N VAL A 17 2.27 9.50 12.68
CA VAL A 17 3.72 9.32 12.85
C VAL A 17 4.04 7.87 13.20
N GLU A 18 3.23 7.26 14.07
CA GLU A 18 3.38 5.84 14.43
C GLU A 18 3.33 4.95 13.20
N PHE A 19 2.35 5.20 12.33
CA PHE A 19 2.21 4.42 11.10
C PHE A 19 3.40 4.61 10.18
N GLU A 20 3.85 5.84 9.95
CA GLU A 20 4.99 6.11 9.07
C GLU A 20 6.25 5.42 9.58
N THR A 21 6.48 5.46 10.89
CA THR A 21 7.62 4.80 11.53
C THR A 21 7.55 3.29 11.36
N TYR A 22 6.37 2.72 11.58
CA TYR A 22 6.16 1.29 11.41
C TYR A 22 6.35 0.84 9.96
N PHE A 23 5.78 1.59 9.01
CA PHE A 23 5.91 1.27 7.59
C PHE A 23 7.37 1.28 7.14
N GLU A 24 8.15 2.22 7.64
CA GLU A 24 9.58 2.29 7.35
C GLU A 24 10.31 1.01 7.75
N GLN A 25 9.88 0.37 8.85
CA GLN A 25 10.48 -0.88 9.34
C GLN A 25 10.10 -2.09 8.50
N ILE A 26 8.89 -2.12 7.90
CA ILE A 26 8.38 -3.30 7.20
C ILE A 26 8.41 -3.19 5.68
N LYS A 27 8.62 -2.01 5.13
CA LYS A 27 8.46 -1.75 3.69
C LYS A 27 9.26 -2.69 2.80
N GLN A 28 10.51 -2.99 3.18
CA GLN A 28 11.36 -3.84 2.36
C GLN A 28 10.90 -5.30 2.40
N GLN A 29 10.40 -5.75 3.53
CA GLN A 29 9.86 -7.10 3.66
C GLN A 29 8.63 -7.29 2.77
N VAL A 30 7.78 -6.27 2.68
CA VAL A 30 6.61 -6.29 1.81
C VAL A 30 7.05 -6.26 0.33
N ALA A 31 7.95 -5.36 -0.02
CA ALA A 31 8.43 -5.22 -1.39
C ALA A 31 9.14 -6.48 -1.91
N ASN A 32 9.76 -7.23 -1.02
CA ASN A 32 10.50 -8.45 -1.38
C ASN A 32 9.63 -9.71 -1.38
N GLN A 33 8.32 -9.61 -1.19
CA GLN A 33 7.45 -10.77 -1.26
C GLN A 33 7.44 -11.37 -2.66
N PRO A 34 7.32 -12.71 -2.79
CA PRO A 34 7.26 -13.35 -4.11
C PRO A 34 6.20 -12.71 -5.00
N GLY A 35 6.58 -12.37 -6.21
CA GLY A 35 5.68 -11.77 -7.20
C GLY A 35 5.38 -10.29 -6.98
N CYS A 36 5.93 -9.67 -5.95
CA CYS A 36 5.81 -8.24 -5.72
C CYS A 36 6.91 -7.49 -6.48
N TYR A 37 6.52 -6.50 -7.27
CA TYR A 37 7.46 -5.67 -8.04
C TYR A 37 7.80 -4.36 -7.35
N GLY A 38 7.13 -4.06 -6.26
CA GLY A 38 7.39 -2.86 -5.49
C GLY A 38 6.16 -2.34 -4.78
N VAL A 39 6.39 -1.45 -3.82
CA VAL A 39 5.31 -0.80 -3.06
C VAL A 39 5.66 0.69 -2.89
N LYS A 40 4.64 1.52 -3.00
CA LYS A 40 4.74 2.96 -2.70
C LYS A 40 3.79 3.28 -1.57
N LEU A 41 4.21 4.19 -0.70
CA LEU A 41 3.33 4.81 0.27
C LEU A 41 3.08 6.24 -0.18
N LEU A 42 1.80 6.58 -0.35
CA LEU A 42 1.38 7.92 -0.73
C LEU A 42 0.68 8.55 0.48
N LYS A 43 0.93 9.82 0.69
CA LYS A 43 0.32 10.60 1.76
C LYS A 43 -0.47 11.74 1.13
N ASP A 44 -1.69 11.99 1.62
CA ASP A 44 -2.48 13.12 1.16
C ASP A 44 -1.69 14.43 1.37
N LEU A 45 -1.69 15.31 0.37
CA LEU A 45 -1.06 16.62 0.48
C LEU A 45 -1.65 17.41 1.65
N ASN A 46 -2.94 17.26 1.91
CA ASN A 46 -3.56 17.80 3.11
C ASN A 46 -3.33 16.80 4.26
N SER A 47 -2.28 17.03 5.04
CA SER A 47 -1.87 16.13 6.13
C SER A 47 -2.92 16.02 7.25
N SER A 48 -3.88 16.96 7.33
CA SER A 48 -4.91 16.92 8.36
C SER A 48 -5.95 15.81 8.14
N THR A 49 -6.01 15.23 6.95
CA THR A 49 -6.99 14.16 6.66
C THR A 49 -6.61 12.82 7.26
N GLY A 50 -5.33 12.58 7.51
CA GLY A 50 -4.85 11.27 7.96
C GLY A 50 -4.90 10.20 6.87
N ILE A 51 -5.10 10.58 5.61
CA ILE A 51 -5.26 9.65 4.50
C ILE A 51 -3.92 9.26 3.91
N TYR A 52 -3.72 7.95 3.77
CA TYR A 52 -2.57 7.35 3.11
C TYR A 52 -3.04 6.29 2.13
N PHE A 53 -2.22 6.04 1.12
CA PHE A 53 -2.44 4.94 0.17
C PHE A 53 -1.19 4.10 0.11
N THR A 54 -1.34 2.77 0.12
CA THR A 54 -0.29 1.91 -0.41
C THR A 54 -0.65 1.55 -1.85
N TYR A 55 0.35 1.59 -2.69
CA TYR A 55 0.22 1.27 -4.11
C TYR A 55 1.28 0.22 -4.43
N SER A 56 0.86 -1.02 -4.61
CA SER A 56 1.78 -2.12 -4.88
C SER A 56 1.47 -2.80 -6.20
N THR A 57 2.51 -3.33 -6.83
CA THR A 57 2.40 -4.02 -8.12
C THR A 57 2.76 -5.48 -7.92
N TRP A 58 1.92 -6.37 -8.43
CA TRP A 58 2.06 -7.82 -8.28
C TRP A 58 2.02 -8.50 -9.63
N ALA A 59 2.77 -9.60 -9.78
CA ALA A 59 2.79 -10.36 -11.03
C ALA A 59 1.40 -10.85 -11.42
N ASN A 60 0.61 -11.30 -10.42
CA ASN A 60 -0.77 -11.74 -10.61
C ASN A 60 -1.47 -11.81 -9.26
N GLU A 61 -2.77 -12.13 -9.30
CA GLU A 61 -3.61 -12.20 -8.11
C GLU A 61 -3.18 -13.32 -7.14
N ASP A 62 -2.68 -14.43 -7.67
CA ASP A 62 -2.25 -15.55 -6.82
C ASP A 62 -1.11 -15.15 -5.89
N TYR A 63 -0.15 -14.35 -6.36
CA TYR A 63 0.93 -13.85 -5.52
C TYR A 63 0.41 -12.88 -4.45
N LEU A 64 -0.53 -12.00 -4.81
CA LEU A 64 -1.15 -11.11 -3.83
C LEU A 64 -1.87 -11.90 -2.74
N ASN A 65 -2.64 -12.90 -3.14
CA ASN A 65 -3.37 -13.73 -2.19
C ASN A 65 -2.41 -14.52 -1.29
N ALA A 66 -1.31 -15.04 -1.86
CA ALA A 66 -0.28 -15.73 -1.08
C ALA A 66 0.34 -14.80 -0.02
N TYR A 67 0.63 -13.54 -0.39
CA TYR A 67 1.12 -12.55 0.57
C TYR A 67 0.11 -12.33 1.71
N ARG A 68 -1.16 -12.23 1.40
CA ARG A 68 -2.21 -12.02 2.41
C ARG A 68 -2.36 -13.19 3.37
N ASP A 69 -1.84 -14.36 3.03
CA ASP A 69 -1.83 -15.54 3.88
C ASP A 69 -0.54 -15.69 4.68
N THR A 70 0.41 -14.78 4.55
CA THR A 70 1.71 -14.85 5.25
C THR A 70 1.59 -14.43 6.71
N ALA A 71 2.54 -14.91 7.52
CA ALA A 71 2.69 -14.47 8.90
C ALA A 71 2.97 -12.95 8.97
N LEU A 72 3.72 -12.42 8.00
CA LEU A 72 4.00 -10.99 7.92
C LEU A 72 2.70 -10.19 7.82
N PHE A 73 1.83 -10.52 6.86
CA PHE A 73 0.55 -9.82 6.70
C PHE A 73 -0.33 -9.96 7.94
N SER A 74 -0.35 -11.15 8.55
CA SER A 74 -1.12 -11.41 9.77
C SER A 74 -0.65 -10.57 10.96
N ALA A 75 0.61 -10.16 10.97
CA ALA A 75 1.15 -9.26 11.99
C ALA A 75 0.92 -7.78 11.63
N VAL A 76 1.13 -7.43 10.36
CA VAL A 76 1.06 -6.05 9.89
C VAL A 76 -0.36 -5.49 9.92
N TRP A 77 -1.31 -6.23 9.36
CA TRP A 77 -2.67 -5.71 9.17
C TRP A 77 -3.38 -5.35 10.48
N PRO A 78 -3.40 -6.22 11.50
CA PRO A 78 -4.00 -5.85 12.79
C PRO A 78 -3.30 -4.68 13.47
N THR A 79 -1.98 -4.57 13.32
CA THR A 79 -1.20 -3.47 13.90
C THR A 79 -1.64 -2.13 13.31
N VAL A 80 -1.68 -2.00 11.99
CA VAL A 80 -2.08 -0.74 11.36
C VAL A 80 -3.57 -0.47 11.54
N LYS A 81 -4.40 -1.51 11.54
CA LYS A 81 -5.85 -1.39 11.72
C LYS A 81 -6.21 -0.74 13.06
N ALA A 82 -5.42 -0.99 14.09
CA ALA A 82 -5.65 -0.42 15.42
C ALA A 82 -5.52 1.12 15.42
N TRP A 83 -4.85 1.69 14.43
CA TRP A 83 -4.61 3.14 14.32
C TRP A 83 -5.60 3.86 13.39
N PHE A 84 -6.55 3.15 12.79
CA PHE A 84 -7.49 3.74 11.85
C PHE A 84 -8.47 4.68 12.55
N GLY A 85 -8.71 5.82 11.90
CA GLY A 85 -9.79 6.74 12.27
C GLY A 85 -10.98 6.63 11.33
N GLY A 86 -10.86 5.85 10.26
CA GLY A 86 -11.90 5.62 9.28
C GLY A 86 -11.79 4.24 8.67
N LYS A 87 -12.80 3.84 7.90
CA LYS A 87 -12.87 2.53 7.29
C LYS A 87 -11.89 2.42 6.12
N PRO A 88 -11.06 1.37 6.05
CA PRO A 88 -10.17 1.18 4.91
C PRO A 88 -10.93 0.76 3.66
N GLU A 89 -10.36 1.10 2.51
CA GLU A 89 -10.87 0.65 1.21
C GLU A 89 -9.71 0.07 0.41
N ALA A 90 -9.99 -0.92 -0.43
CA ALA A 90 -8.96 -1.57 -1.22
C ALA A 90 -9.47 -1.99 -2.59
N TRP A 91 -8.60 -1.88 -3.58
CA TRP A 91 -8.91 -2.24 -4.96
C TRP A 91 -7.76 -3.01 -5.57
N SER A 92 -8.10 -3.96 -6.45
CA SER A 92 -7.17 -4.58 -7.37
C SER A 92 -7.56 -4.14 -8.77
N ALA A 93 -6.61 -3.63 -9.54
CA ALA A 93 -6.85 -3.09 -10.86
C ALA A 93 -5.72 -3.47 -11.81
N THR A 94 -6.01 -3.44 -13.10
CA THR A 94 -4.99 -3.62 -14.13
C THR A 94 -4.77 -2.30 -14.85
N VAL A 95 -3.55 -2.09 -15.33
CA VAL A 95 -3.25 -0.91 -16.13
C VAL A 95 -3.81 -1.14 -17.54
N GLU A 96 -4.78 -0.32 -17.94
CA GLU A 96 -5.35 -0.39 -19.27
C GLU A 96 -4.56 0.45 -20.27
N VAL A 97 -4.08 1.61 -19.81
CA VAL A 97 -3.25 2.51 -20.63
C VAL A 97 -2.20 3.14 -19.75
N ASP A 98 -0.97 3.15 -20.20
CA ASP A 98 0.14 3.80 -19.51
C ASP A 98 0.93 4.58 -20.57
N ILE A 99 0.72 5.88 -20.61
CA ILE A 99 1.34 6.77 -21.59
C ILE A 99 2.24 7.76 -20.88
N LYS A 100 3.46 7.84 -21.33
CA LYS A 100 4.44 8.79 -20.81
C LYS A 100 4.32 10.10 -21.59
N SER A 101 4.59 11.21 -20.89
CA SER A 101 4.71 12.51 -21.59
C SER A 101 5.93 12.48 -22.50
N GLU A 102 5.80 13.07 -23.69
CA GLU A 102 6.94 13.27 -24.55
C GLU A 102 7.77 14.43 -24.01
N GLU A 103 9.09 14.25 -24.06
CA GLU A 103 9.98 15.36 -23.69
C GLU A 103 9.99 16.40 -24.80
N MET A 104 9.88 17.65 -24.40
CA MET A 104 10.06 18.79 -25.30
C MET A 104 11.56 19.09 -25.33
N VAL A 105 12.13 18.93 -26.51
CA VAL A 105 13.57 19.16 -26.71
C VAL A 105 13.80 20.53 -27.31
#